data_b3d14c791f077a3d2eaf556e686ae908
#
_entry.id   b3d14c791f077a3d2eaf556e686ae908
#
_cell.length_a   1.000
_cell.length_b   1.000
_cell.length_c   1.000
_cell.angle_alpha   90.00
_cell.angle_beta   90.00
_cell.angle_gamma   90.00
#
_symmetry.space_group_name_H-M   'P 1'
#
loop_
_entity.id
_entity.type
_entity.pdbx_description
1 polymer ?
#
loop_
_entity_poly.entity_id
_entity_poly.type
_entity_poly.pdbx_seq_one_letter_code
_entity_poly.pdbx_strand_id
1 'polypeptide(L)'
;LFMLLGILWLYLYVGELNIQILQYIILPKEYQLILWFLFFVAFAVKVPIYPVHSWLPEAHVEAPTGGSIILAGVLLKLGLYGMLRVLLVLFPIGNIYYTPLVITLSFISVIFISIIILQQIDLKKIIAYSSIAHMNFVVIGLFSNNVYGIEGGIFTMLSHGLISSMLFFCIG
;
A
#
# COMPACT_ATOMS: atom_id res chain seq x y z
N LEU A 1 -15.18 2.50 -1.26
CA LEU A 1 -16.34 1.84 -0.69
C LEU A 1 -15.96 0.96 0.51
N PHE A 2 -15.07 -0.03 0.38
CA PHE A 2 -14.69 -0.97 1.46
C PHE A 2 -14.18 -0.26 2.72
N MET A 3 -13.27 0.71 2.57
CA MET A 3 -12.78 1.50 3.70
C MET A 3 -13.91 2.30 4.39
N LEU A 4 -14.84 2.86 3.62
CA LEU A 4 -15.98 3.58 4.18
C LEU A 4 -16.86 2.65 5.02
N LEU A 5 -17.15 1.45 4.51
CA LEU A 5 -17.89 0.45 5.27
C LEU A 5 -17.17 0.06 6.58
N GLY A 6 -15.85 -0.10 6.52
CA GLY A 6 -15.03 -0.36 7.71
C GLY A 6 -15.09 0.77 8.74
N ILE A 7 -15.00 2.04 8.29
CA ILE A 7 -15.10 3.21 9.16
C ILE A 7 -16.50 3.32 9.79
N LEU A 8 -17.56 3.15 9.00
CA LEU A 8 -18.93 3.18 9.51
C LEU A 8 -19.18 2.08 10.53
N TRP A 9 -18.69 0.87 10.28
CA TRP A 9 -18.82 -0.22 11.24
C TRP A 9 -18.08 0.06 12.55
N LEU A 10 -16.82 0.57 12.47
CA LEU A 10 -16.08 0.99 13.67
C LEU A 10 -16.84 2.05 14.47
N TYR A 11 -17.38 3.05 13.79
CA TYR A 11 -18.16 4.10 14.43
C TYR A 11 -19.41 3.57 15.12
N LEU A 12 -20.16 2.69 14.47
CA LEU A 12 -21.38 2.11 15.04
C LEU A 12 -21.10 1.20 16.25
N TYR A 13 -19.91 0.54 16.27
CA TYR A 13 -19.55 -0.37 17.35
C TYR A 13 -18.90 0.36 18.54
N VAL A 14 -18.04 1.32 18.29
CA VAL A 14 -17.23 1.98 19.32
C VAL A 14 -17.80 3.34 19.74
N GLY A 15 -18.49 4.02 18.83
CA GLY A 15 -18.98 5.39 19.02
C GLY A 15 -17.96 6.49 18.73
N GLU A 16 -16.67 6.16 18.50
CA GLU A 16 -15.60 7.10 18.25
C GLU A 16 -14.68 6.63 17.11
N LEU A 17 -14.03 7.60 16.42
CA LEU A 17 -13.09 7.36 15.31
C LEU A 17 -11.67 7.84 15.61
N ASN A 18 -11.39 8.29 16.83
CA ASN A 18 -10.05 8.72 17.20
C ASN A 18 -9.12 7.51 17.26
N ILE A 19 -8.12 7.46 16.38
CA ILE A 19 -7.15 6.37 16.29
C ILE A 19 -6.42 6.14 17.61
N GLN A 20 -6.12 7.19 18.36
CA GLN A 20 -5.46 7.08 19.66
C GLN A 20 -6.32 6.36 20.71
N ILE A 21 -7.63 6.56 20.66
CA ILE A 21 -8.57 5.89 21.55
C ILE A 21 -8.82 4.44 21.09
N LEU A 22 -8.97 4.25 19.77
CA LEU A 22 -9.19 2.93 19.17
C LEU A 22 -8.06 1.92 19.45
N GLN A 23 -6.83 2.38 19.64
CA GLN A 23 -5.69 1.53 19.99
C GLN A 23 -5.84 0.80 21.33
N TYR A 24 -6.57 1.40 22.28
CA TYR A 24 -6.79 0.82 23.60
C TYR A 24 -8.04 -0.07 23.69
N ILE A 25 -8.85 -0.10 22.62
CA ILE A 25 -10.07 -0.88 22.59
C ILE A 25 -9.78 -2.27 22.01
N ILE A 26 -10.01 -3.30 22.80
CA ILE A 26 -9.82 -4.69 22.37
C ILE A 26 -11.07 -5.13 21.60
N LEU A 27 -10.97 -5.18 20.28
CA LEU A 27 -12.02 -5.69 19.42
C LEU A 27 -12.03 -7.23 19.43
N PRO A 28 -13.21 -7.90 19.41
CA PRO A 28 -13.31 -9.34 19.22
C PRO A 28 -12.59 -9.81 17.95
N LYS A 29 -12.02 -11.01 17.97
CA LYS A 29 -11.22 -11.57 16.86
C LYS A 29 -11.95 -11.51 15.52
N GLU A 30 -13.23 -11.89 15.49
CA GLU A 30 -14.03 -11.91 14.26
C GLU A 30 -14.16 -10.54 13.62
N TYR A 31 -14.42 -9.51 14.43
CA TYR A 31 -14.50 -8.12 13.96
C TYR A 31 -13.16 -7.61 13.48
N GLN A 32 -12.06 -7.96 14.16
CA GLN A 32 -10.71 -7.58 13.71
C GLN A 32 -10.40 -8.17 12.33
N LEU A 33 -10.75 -9.42 12.05
CA LEU A 33 -10.50 -10.06 10.77
C LEU A 33 -11.28 -9.40 9.63
N ILE A 34 -12.57 -9.13 9.84
CA ILE A 34 -13.41 -8.52 8.82
C ILE A 34 -12.98 -7.07 8.55
N LEU A 35 -12.79 -6.28 9.61
CA LEU A 35 -12.36 -4.89 9.48
C LEU A 35 -10.97 -4.79 8.83
N TRP A 36 -10.04 -5.62 9.25
CA TRP A 36 -8.71 -5.69 8.63
C TRP A 36 -8.81 -5.91 7.12
N PHE A 37 -9.62 -6.86 6.69
CA PHE A 37 -9.80 -7.16 5.27
C PHE A 37 -10.42 -5.99 4.50
N LEU A 38 -11.43 -5.33 5.05
CA LEU A 38 -12.07 -4.15 4.43
C LEU A 38 -11.07 -2.99 4.23
N PHE A 39 -10.24 -2.71 5.23
CA PHE A 39 -9.20 -1.69 5.12
C PHE A 39 -8.07 -2.13 4.19
N PHE A 40 -7.64 -3.39 4.28
CA PHE A 40 -6.57 -3.93 3.42
C PHE A 40 -6.91 -3.82 1.95
N VAL A 41 -8.10 -4.22 1.52
CA VAL A 41 -8.52 -4.10 0.11
C VAL A 41 -8.42 -2.65 -0.38
N ALA A 42 -8.84 -1.69 0.41
CA ALA A 42 -8.74 -0.28 0.04
C ALA A 42 -7.29 0.20 -0.10
N PHE A 43 -6.41 -0.21 0.81
CA PHE A 43 -4.99 0.14 0.75
C PHE A 43 -4.24 -0.64 -0.35
N ALA A 44 -4.60 -1.90 -0.60
CA ALA A 44 -4.03 -2.72 -1.66
C ALA A 44 -4.31 -2.16 -3.07
N VAL A 45 -5.45 -1.51 -3.28
CA VAL A 45 -5.71 -0.76 -4.51
C VAL A 45 -4.80 0.45 -4.62
N LYS A 46 -4.54 1.17 -3.52
CA LYS A 46 -3.68 2.36 -3.50
C LYS A 46 -2.20 2.02 -3.67
N VAL A 47 -1.72 0.93 -3.06
CA VAL A 47 -0.31 0.45 -3.13
C VAL A 47 -0.03 -0.35 -4.37
N PRO A 48 -0.91 -0.48 -5.29
CA PRO A 48 -1.18 -1.45 -6.34
C PRO A 48 -0.51 -2.82 -6.15
N ILE A 49 -1.12 -3.64 -5.30
CA ILE A 49 -0.74 -5.04 -5.14
C ILE A 49 -1.42 -5.88 -6.24
N TYR A 50 -0.74 -6.93 -6.73
CA TYR A 50 -1.37 -7.88 -7.64
C TYR A 50 -2.64 -8.50 -6.99
N PRO A 51 -3.77 -8.60 -7.71
CA PRO A 51 -4.01 -8.33 -9.15
C PRO A 51 -4.47 -6.89 -9.47
N VAL A 52 -4.66 -6.00 -8.50
CA VAL A 52 -5.28 -4.67 -8.67
C VAL A 52 -4.28 -3.55 -9.02
N HIS A 53 -3.27 -3.86 -9.83
CA HIS A 53 -2.15 -2.96 -10.13
C HIS A 53 -2.24 -2.26 -11.49
N SER A 54 -3.06 -2.76 -12.43
CA SER A 54 -3.05 -2.33 -13.84
C SER A 54 -3.41 -0.86 -14.07
N TRP A 55 -4.18 -0.27 -13.18
CA TRP A 55 -4.62 1.12 -13.28
C TRP A 55 -3.47 2.13 -13.19
N LEU A 56 -2.40 1.82 -12.43
CA LEU A 56 -1.35 2.79 -12.13
C LEU A 56 -0.48 3.14 -13.36
N PRO A 57 0.03 2.18 -14.17
CA PRO A 57 0.81 2.52 -15.35
C PRO A 57 0.02 3.31 -16.38
N GLU A 58 -1.26 2.98 -16.56
CA GLU A 58 -2.13 3.72 -17.49
C GLU A 58 -2.41 5.13 -16.99
N ALA A 59 -2.68 5.29 -15.69
CA ALA A 59 -2.84 6.60 -15.06
C ALA A 59 -1.59 7.50 -15.23
N HIS A 60 -0.38 6.93 -15.17
CA HIS A 60 0.86 7.69 -15.37
C HIS A 60 1.06 8.14 -16.82
N VAL A 61 0.64 7.34 -17.79
CA VAL A 61 0.76 7.68 -19.22
C VAL A 61 -0.18 8.83 -19.58
N GLU A 62 -1.43 8.75 -19.16
CA GLU A 62 -2.46 9.75 -19.44
C GLU A 62 -2.27 11.05 -18.62
N ALA A 63 -1.62 10.96 -17.46
CA ALA A 63 -1.43 12.13 -16.61
C ALA A 63 -0.38 13.10 -17.18
N PRO A 64 -0.58 14.42 -17.01
CA PRO A 64 0.49 15.41 -17.23
C PRO A 64 1.63 15.17 -16.23
N THR A 65 2.84 15.66 -16.54
CA THR A 65 4.05 15.46 -15.74
C THR A 65 3.84 15.73 -14.26
N GLY A 66 3.23 16.87 -13.92
CA GLY A 66 2.95 17.25 -12.52
C GLY A 66 2.02 16.25 -11.81
N GLY A 67 1.03 15.70 -12.53
CA GLY A 67 0.14 14.65 -12.02
C GLY A 67 0.91 13.37 -11.69
N SER A 68 1.81 12.93 -12.58
CA SER A 68 2.65 11.75 -12.39
C SER A 68 3.61 11.91 -11.19
N ILE A 69 4.18 13.11 -11.00
CA ILE A 69 5.06 13.41 -9.86
C ILE A 69 4.31 13.26 -8.54
N ILE A 70 3.11 13.84 -8.42
CA ILE A 70 2.30 13.76 -7.20
C ILE A 70 1.82 12.34 -6.96
N LEU A 71 1.40 11.63 -8.02
CA LEU A 71 0.94 10.25 -7.93
C LEU A 71 2.03 9.33 -7.41
N ALA A 72 3.23 9.39 -7.98
CA ALA A 72 4.37 8.59 -7.56
C ALA A 72 4.98 9.04 -6.23
N GLY A 73 5.12 10.35 -6.02
CA GLY A 73 5.77 10.92 -4.84
C GLY A 73 4.97 10.77 -3.55
N VAL A 74 3.65 10.99 -3.61
CA VAL A 74 2.79 11.11 -2.42
C VAL A 74 1.67 10.09 -2.39
N LEU A 75 0.87 9.97 -3.46
CA LEU A 75 -0.39 9.21 -3.40
C LEU A 75 -0.18 7.71 -3.12
N LEU A 76 0.86 7.09 -3.68
CA LEU A 76 1.19 5.69 -3.36
C LEU A 76 1.55 5.49 -1.89
N LYS A 77 2.22 6.47 -1.27
CA LYS A 77 2.64 6.40 0.13
C LYS A 77 1.47 6.53 1.11
N LEU A 78 0.37 7.15 0.72
CA LEU A 78 -0.84 7.20 1.55
C LEU A 78 -1.41 5.80 1.81
N GLY A 79 -1.34 4.89 0.84
CA GLY A 79 -1.75 3.50 1.04
C GLY A 79 -0.86 2.76 2.04
N LEU A 80 0.46 2.90 1.90
CA LEU A 80 1.44 2.32 2.83
C LEU A 80 1.35 2.93 4.23
N TYR A 81 1.16 4.24 4.33
CA TYR A 81 0.93 4.92 5.61
C TYR A 81 -0.36 4.40 6.28
N GLY A 82 -1.43 4.19 5.49
CA GLY A 82 -2.66 3.59 5.98
C GLY A 82 -2.44 2.18 6.51
N MET A 83 -1.66 1.34 5.82
CA MET A 83 -1.29 0.01 6.30
C MET A 83 -0.53 0.10 7.62
N LEU A 84 0.48 0.97 7.71
CA LEU A 84 1.30 1.15 8.90
C LEU A 84 0.49 1.71 10.08
N ARG A 85 -0.31 2.73 9.87
CA ARG A 85 -1.00 3.48 10.94
C ARG A 85 -2.32 2.84 11.37
N VAL A 86 -3.01 2.18 10.46
CA VAL A 86 -4.34 1.59 10.71
C VAL A 86 -4.23 0.07 10.86
N LEU A 87 -3.72 -0.65 9.86
CA LEU A 87 -3.73 -2.12 9.91
C LEU A 87 -2.83 -2.67 11.01
N LEU A 88 -1.55 -2.25 11.03
CA LEU A 88 -0.58 -2.77 12.00
C LEU A 88 -0.91 -2.38 13.44
N VAL A 89 -1.55 -1.23 13.64
CA VAL A 89 -1.80 -0.69 14.98
C VAL A 89 -3.16 -1.12 15.54
N LEU A 90 -4.24 -1.04 14.74
CA LEU A 90 -5.60 -1.29 15.24
C LEU A 90 -5.99 -2.78 15.24
N PHE A 91 -5.40 -3.59 14.36
CA PHE A 91 -5.84 -4.98 14.16
C PHE A 91 -4.69 -5.99 14.29
N PRO A 92 -4.06 -6.14 15.47
CA PRO A 92 -2.89 -7.01 15.65
C PRO A 92 -3.21 -8.49 15.34
N ILE A 93 -4.38 -8.99 15.72
CA ILE A 93 -4.79 -10.38 15.43
C ILE A 93 -5.00 -10.57 13.92
N GLY A 94 -5.63 -9.60 13.25
CA GLY A 94 -5.80 -9.60 11.80
C GLY A 94 -4.47 -9.61 11.06
N ASN A 95 -3.48 -8.84 11.54
CA ASN A 95 -2.13 -8.84 10.97
C ASN A 95 -1.49 -10.21 11.00
N ILE A 96 -1.44 -10.86 12.16
CA ILE A 96 -0.83 -12.19 12.30
C ILE A 96 -1.53 -13.19 11.38
N TYR A 97 -2.86 -13.15 11.30
CA TYR A 97 -3.62 -14.08 10.48
C TYR A 97 -3.42 -13.89 8.98
N TYR A 98 -3.40 -12.64 8.50
CA TYR A 98 -3.30 -12.33 7.07
C TYR A 98 -1.89 -12.04 6.57
N THR A 99 -0.88 -11.99 7.43
CA THR A 99 0.53 -11.80 7.05
C THR A 99 0.98 -12.77 5.94
N PRO A 100 0.75 -14.09 6.00
CA PRO A 100 1.19 -14.99 4.93
C PRO A 100 0.51 -14.67 3.59
N LEU A 101 -0.75 -14.29 3.59
CA LEU A 101 -1.48 -13.88 2.38
C LEU A 101 -0.87 -12.61 1.77
N VAL A 102 -0.62 -11.60 2.60
CA VAL A 102 -0.05 -10.32 2.12
C VAL A 102 1.34 -10.54 1.55
N ILE A 103 2.19 -11.29 2.25
CA ILE A 103 3.56 -11.57 1.81
C ILE A 103 3.54 -12.36 0.48
N THR A 104 2.72 -13.38 0.34
CA THR A 104 2.63 -14.15 -0.91
C THR A 104 2.15 -13.30 -2.07
N LEU A 105 1.11 -12.49 -1.89
CA LEU A 105 0.62 -11.57 -2.93
C LEU A 105 1.69 -10.54 -3.33
N SER A 106 2.42 -10.00 -2.36
CA SER A 106 3.47 -9.03 -2.63
C SER A 106 4.67 -9.66 -3.35
N PHE A 107 5.07 -10.88 -3.01
CA PHE A 107 6.10 -11.60 -3.76
C PHE A 107 5.68 -11.90 -5.19
N ILE A 108 4.48 -12.41 -5.41
CA ILE A 108 3.92 -12.62 -6.76
C ILE A 108 3.94 -11.30 -7.53
N SER A 109 3.53 -10.21 -6.88
CA SER A 109 3.53 -8.87 -7.47
C SER A 109 4.93 -8.45 -7.93
N VAL A 110 5.95 -8.59 -7.08
CA VAL A 110 7.33 -8.21 -7.42
C VAL A 110 7.83 -9.00 -8.62
N ILE A 111 7.67 -10.34 -8.62
CA ILE A 111 8.16 -11.20 -9.71
C ILE A 111 7.41 -10.89 -11.01
N PHE A 112 6.09 -10.88 -10.97
CA PHE A 112 5.25 -10.66 -12.14
C PHE A 112 5.51 -9.31 -12.79
N ILE A 113 5.55 -8.24 -11.99
CA ILE A 113 5.81 -6.88 -12.45
C ILE A 113 7.22 -6.77 -13.03
N SER A 114 8.23 -7.38 -12.42
CA SER A 114 9.60 -7.35 -12.93
C SER A 114 9.71 -7.98 -14.32
N ILE A 115 8.94 -9.03 -14.61
CA ILE A 115 8.87 -9.65 -15.94
C ILE A 115 8.18 -8.71 -16.95
N ILE A 116 7.08 -8.06 -16.54
CA ILE A 116 6.36 -7.12 -17.40
C ILE A 116 7.25 -5.92 -17.80
N ILE A 117 8.08 -5.41 -16.90
CA ILE A 117 8.98 -4.29 -17.18
C ILE A 117 9.87 -4.57 -18.39
N LEU A 118 10.37 -5.79 -18.54
CA LEU A 118 11.25 -6.19 -19.65
C LEU A 118 10.58 -6.11 -21.03
N GLN A 119 9.26 -6.10 -21.07
CA GLN A 119 8.48 -6.06 -22.32
C GLN A 119 7.98 -4.64 -22.66
N GLN A 120 8.19 -3.66 -21.78
CA GLN A 120 7.69 -2.30 -22.00
C GLN A 120 8.62 -1.50 -22.90
N ILE A 121 8.03 -0.72 -23.81
CA ILE A 121 8.74 0.19 -24.71
C ILE A 121 8.67 1.62 -24.16
N ASP A 122 7.56 2.00 -23.53
CA ASP A 122 7.31 3.34 -23.03
C ASP A 122 8.07 3.60 -21.74
N LEU A 123 8.94 4.61 -21.70
CA LEU A 123 9.74 4.97 -20.51
C LEU A 123 8.86 5.32 -19.31
N LYS A 124 7.75 6.03 -19.49
CA LYS A 124 6.80 6.32 -18.41
C LYS A 124 6.22 5.04 -17.80
N LYS A 125 5.87 4.04 -18.63
CA LYS A 125 5.38 2.74 -18.15
C LYS A 125 6.45 1.97 -17.40
N ILE A 126 7.70 1.97 -17.89
CA ILE A 126 8.82 1.31 -17.20
C ILE A 126 8.98 1.86 -15.78
N ILE A 127 8.99 3.18 -15.61
CA ILE A 127 9.11 3.81 -14.29
C ILE A 127 7.87 3.51 -13.42
N ALA A 128 6.67 3.57 -13.99
CA ALA A 128 5.45 3.25 -13.25
C ALA A 128 5.45 1.81 -12.72
N TYR A 129 5.78 0.83 -13.56
CA TYR A 129 5.90 -0.57 -13.14
C TYR A 129 7.01 -0.79 -12.12
N SER A 130 8.17 -0.14 -12.28
CA SER A 130 9.25 -0.23 -11.28
C SER A 130 8.79 0.31 -9.92
N SER A 131 7.99 1.36 -9.90
CA SER A 131 7.39 1.90 -8.67
C SER A 131 6.48 0.88 -7.98
N ILE A 132 5.69 0.10 -8.74
CA ILE A 132 4.86 -0.98 -8.18
C ILE A 132 5.73 -2.05 -7.51
N ALA A 133 6.80 -2.49 -8.17
CA ALA A 133 7.70 -3.49 -7.61
C ALA A 133 8.34 -3.00 -6.30
N HIS A 134 8.87 -1.78 -6.26
CA HIS A 134 9.45 -1.18 -5.06
C HIS A 134 8.43 -1.03 -3.92
N MET A 135 7.21 -0.60 -4.21
CA MET A 135 6.18 -0.48 -3.17
C MET A 135 5.76 -1.83 -2.60
N ASN A 136 5.75 -2.89 -3.40
CA ASN A 136 5.50 -4.25 -2.89
C ASN A 136 6.65 -4.77 -2.00
N PHE A 137 7.91 -4.39 -2.25
CA PHE A 137 9.01 -4.63 -1.31
C PHE A 137 8.78 -3.94 0.03
N VAL A 138 8.28 -2.70 0.02
CA VAL A 138 7.92 -2.01 1.26
C VAL A 138 6.83 -2.76 2.01
N VAL A 139 5.79 -3.26 1.32
CA VAL A 139 4.74 -4.07 1.96
C VAL A 139 5.32 -5.32 2.63
N ILE A 140 6.24 -6.05 1.97
CA ILE A 140 6.91 -7.20 2.56
C ILE A 140 7.66 -6.78 3.84
N GLY A 141 8.38 -5.66 3.81
CA GLY A 141 9.07 -5.11 4.97
C GLY A 141 8.13 -4.79 6.13
N LEU A 142 7.00 -4.11 5.86
CA LEU A 142 6.02 -3.75 6.89
C LEU A 142 5.36 -4.98 7.55
N PHE A 143 5.10 -6.04 6.79
CA PHE A 143 4.47 -7.27 7.29
C PHE A 143 5.47 -8.35 7.71
N SER A 144 6.77 -8.06 7.77
CA SER A 144 7.80 -9.01 8.22
C SER A 144 7.77 -9.30 9.71
N ASN A 145 6.96 -8.58 10.49
CA ASN A 145 6.88 -8.63 11.95
C ASN A 145 8.25 -8.41 12.66
N ASN A 146 9.16 -7.69 12.00
CA ASN A 146 10.48 -7.36 12.52
C ASN A 146 10.69 -5.85 12.48
N VAL A 147 11.29 -5.29 13.52
CA VAL A 147 11.60 -3.85 13.63
C VAL A 147 12.44 -3.38 12.45
N TYR A 148 13.48 -4.11 12.08
CA TYR A 148 14.35 -3.77 10.93
C TYR A 148 13.60 -3.76 9.60
N GLY A 149 12.60 -4.66 9.44
CA GLY A 149 11.75 -4.68 8.24
C GLY A 149 10.86 -3.45 8.15
N ILE A 150 10.28 -3.02 9.26
CA ILE A 150 9.44 -1.82 9.32
C ILE A 150 10.28 -0.56 9.07
N GLU A 151 11.43 -0.41 9.73
CA GLU A 151 12.33 0.73 9.54
C GLU A 151 12.86 0.80 8.11
N GLY A 152 13.32 -0.33 7.56
CA GLY A 152 13.75 -0.43 6.17
C GLY A 152 12.63 -0.12 5.18
N GLY A 153 11.41 -0.59 5.46
CA GLY A 153 10.22 -0.26 4.69
C GLY A 153 9.92 1.24 4.66
N ILE A 154 9.94 1.91 5.82
CA ILE A 154 9.73 3.35 5.93
C ILE A 154 10.83 4.12 5.18
N PHE A 155 12.10 3.73 5.34
CA PHE A 155 13.21 4.37 4.64
C PHE A 155 13.07 4.22 3.12
N THR A 156 12.74 3.02 2.64
CA THR A 156 12.50 2.75 1.21
C THR A 156 11.31 3.54 0.69
N MET A 157 10.25 3.68 1.46
CA MET A 157 9.07 4.47 1.10
C MET A 157 9.43 5.94 0.87
N LEU A 158 10.25 6.53 1.75
CA LEU A 158 10.70 7.93 1.64
C LEU A 158 11.65 8.13 0.47
N SER A 159 12.69 7.29 0.35
CA SER A 159 13.68 7.38 -0.72
C SER A 159 13.04 7.20 -2.10
N HIS A 160 12.16 6.22 -2.25
CA HIS A 160 11.39 6.03 -3.49
C HIS A 160 10.51 7.25 -3.81
N GLY A 161 9.95 7.94 -2.81
CA GLY A 161 9.16 9.16 -3.02
C GLY A 161 9.94 10.24 -3.75
N LEU A 162 11.19 10.45 -3.35
CA LEU A 162 12.08 11.44 -3.96
C LEU A 162 12.57 10.97 -5.35
N ILE A 163 13.07 9.74 -5.43
CA ILE A 163 13.65 9.20 -6.67
C ILE A 163 12.60 9.12 -7.79
N SER A 164 11.40 8.55 -7.49
CA SER A 164 10.38 8.39 -8.52
C SER A 164 9.83 9.73 -9.02
N SER A 165 9.66 10.72 -8.15
CA SER A 165 9.25 12.06 -8.58
C SER A 165 10.28 12.74 -9.48
N MET A 166 11.58 12.59 -9.18
CA MET A 166 12.66 13.09 -10.03
C MET A 166 12.71 12.39 -11.39
N LEU A 167 12.53 11.06 -11.43
CA LEU A 167 12.51 10.32 -12.68
C LEU A 167 11.34 10.75 -13.59
N PHE A 168 10.15 10.93 -13.03
CA PHE A 168 9.01 11.46 -13.81
C PHE A 168 9.20 12.91 -14.24
N PHE A 169 9.92 13.71 -13.47
CA PHE A 169 10.27 15.08 -13.88
C PHE A 169 11.25 15.10 -15.06
N CYS A 170 12.20 14.17 -15.13
CA CYS A 170 13.17 14.10 -16.23
C CYS A 170 12.58 13.58 -17.55
N ILE A 171 11.53 12.76 -17.49
CA ILE A 171 10.97 12.09 -18.69
C ILE A 171 9.72 12.79 -19.22
N GLY A 172 8.97 13.42 -18.34
CA GLY A 172 7.71 14.08 -18.71
C GLY A 172 7.82 15.49 -19.11
#